data_3e80e97aaeb2005cbdb4032edee8551d
#
_entry.id   3e80e97aaeb2005cbdb4032edee8551d
#
_cell.length_a   1.000
_cell.length_b   1.000
_cell.length_c   1.000
_cell.angle_alpha   90.00
_cell.angle_beta   90.00
_cell.angle_gamma   90.00
#
_symmetry.space_group_name_H-M   'P 1'
#
loop_
_entity.id
_entity.type
_entity.pdbx_description
1 polymer ?
#
loop_
_entity_poly.entity_id
_entity_poly.type
_entity_poly.pdbx_seq_one_letter_code
_entity_poly.pdbx_strand_id
1 'polypeptide(L)'
;MAELSSRAARVAALAPLRRLIIPGEKAAFTLPDKTPILIAEDDRMFRVLLQGWLEDRGYRVSIAENGQQAWEMLQLEQAPKLVILDWMMPGMSGPDICRHLRARTDLRYRYILLLTARSDKHDLVAGLEAGADDYLSKPFDALELHARLKVGRRILDLQEQLLAAQEALRFEATHDSLTGVWNGAAIMQALDREIERAARMHTALGVMMLDLDNFKQVNDVHGHLAGDEVLRASARRMAEEVRVYDLVGRYGGEEFLVLAPGCISSALQQQAERIRTSIAEPINSSVGMIRISASIGIVGAELGQHSLLNSRALVHVADQAMYQAKSKGKNRVEEGMLEPMRV
;
A
#
# COMPACT_ATOMS: atom_id res chain seq x y z
N MET A 1 15.68 -1.58 25.15
CA MET A 1 16.14 -0.71 24.04
C MET A 1 15.76 -1.28 22.66
N ALA A 2 15.69 -2.59 22.46
CA ALA A 2 15.27 -3.22 21.19
C ALA A 2 13.74 -3.14 20.90
N GLU A 3 12.91 -3.11 21.95
CA GLU A 3 11.43 -3.04 21.80
C GLU A 3 10.92 -1.66 21.39
N LEU A 4 11.60 -0.58 21.77
CA LEU A 4 11.24 0.79 21.35
C LEU A 4 11.53 1.05 19.87
N SER A 5 12.56 0.40 19.31
CA SER A 5 12.89 0.48 17.87
C SER A 5 11.84 -0.22 17.00
N SER A 6 11.27 -1.33 17.47
CA SER A 6 10.19 -2.07 16.77
C SER A 6 8.89 -1.27 16.69
N ARG A 7 8.57 -0.49 17.73
CA ARG A 7 7.34 0.32 17.78
C ARG A 7 7.41 1.52 16.83
N ALA A 8 8.57 2.15 16.70
CA ALA A 8 8.81 3.27 15.77
C ALA A 8 8.73 2.82 14.30
N ALA A 9 9.25 1.63 13.97
CA ALA A 9 9.16 1.05 12.62
C ALA A 9 7.72 0.66 12.23
N ARG A 10 6.90 0.20 13.18
CA ARG A 10 5.47 -0.09 12.97
C ARG A 10 4.65 1.17 12.69
N VAL A 11 4.98 2.28 13.37
CA VAL A 11 4.32 3.59 13.13
C VAL A 11 4.71 4.15 11.75
N ALA A 12 5.91 3.89 11.26
CA ALA A 12 6.36 4.32 9.93
C ALA A 12 5.69 3.53 8.78
N ALA A 13 5.37 2.25 8.97
CA ALA A 13 4.64 1.45 7.98
C ALA A 13 3.16 1.88 7.81
N LEU A 14 2.59 2.58 8.81
CA LEU A 14 1.25 3.18 8.77
C LEU A 14 1.26 4.64 8.23
N ALA A 15 2.41 5.18 7.88
CA ALA A 15 2.56 6.55 7.38
C ALA A 15 1.77 6.84 6.08
N PRO A 16 1.59 5.91 5.12
CA PRO A 16 0.72 6.13 3.97
C PRO A 16 -0.76 6.32 4.36
N LEU A 17 -1.24 5.62 5.38
CA LEU A 17 -2.61 5.70 5.88
C LEU A 17 -2.95 7.04 6.56
N ARG A 18 -1.97 7.71 7.18
CA ARG A 18 -2.17 9.02 7.81
C ARG A 18 -2.42 10.16 6.82
N ARG A 19 -1.98 10.06 5.57
CA ARG A 19 -2.20 11.09 4.54
C ARG A 19 -3.61 11.07 3.92
N LEU A 20 -4.35 9.96 4.06
CA LEU A 20 -5.68 9.79 3.47
C LEU A 20 -6.85 10.12 4.43
N ILE A 21 -6.61 10.32 5.74
CA ILE A 21 -7.68 10.34 6.76
C ILE A 21 -7.94 11.71 7.40
N ILE A 22 -7.30 12.81 6.98
CA ILE A 22 -7.59 14.15 7.54
C ILE A 22 -7.93 15.17 6.45
N PRO A 23 -9.20 15.39 6.12
CA PRO A 23 -9.62 16.64 5.50
C PRO A 23 -9.74 17.69 6.62
N GLY A 24 -8.76 18.59 6.76
CA GLY A 24 -8.95 19.73 7.66
C GLY A 24 -7.72 20.44 8.23
N GLU A 25 -6.51 19.95 8.08
CA GLU A 25 -5.34 20.78 8.42
C GLU A 25 -4.92 21.61 7.20
N LYS A 26 -4.95 22.94 7.38
CA LYS A 26 -4.41 23.89 6.43
C LYS A 26 -2.99 23.48 6.09
N ALA A 27 -2.79 22.99 4.86
CA ALA A 27 -1.47 22.77 4.30
C ALA A 27 -0.68 24.07 4.47
N ALA A 28 0.34 24.06 5.29
CA ALA A 28 1.35 25.09 5.29
C ALA A 28 1.84 25.21 3.84
N PHE A 29 1.81 26.43 3.31
CA PHE A 29 2.26 26.74 1.95
C PHE A 29 3.77 26.52 1.92
N THR A 30 4.20 25.28 1.75
CA THR A 30 5.55 24.94 1.34
C THR A 30 5.62 25.33 -0.13
N LEU A 31 6.54 26.21 -0.46
CA LEU A 31 6.89 26.52 -1.86
C LEU A 31 7.02 25.18 -2.61
N PRO A 32 6.41 25.03 -3.80
CA PRO A 32 6.44 23.76 -4.52
C PRO A 32 7.91 23.37 -4.72
N ASP A 33 8.26 22.17 -4.27
CA ASP A 33 9.61 21.63 -4.42
C ASP A 33 9.95 21.67 -5.91
N LYS A 34 11.13 22.21 -6.24
CA LYS A 34 11.56 22.34 -7.64
C LYS A 34 11.44 21.00 -8.35
N THR A 35 10.75 20.95 -9.48
CA THR A 35 10.55 19.72 -10.26
C THR A 35 11.88 19.07 -10.60
N PRO A 36 12.15 17.83 -10.18
CA PRO A 36 13.41 17.17 -10.50
C PRO A 36 13.45 16.75 -11.97
N ILE A 37 14.58 17.02 -12.62
CA ILE A 37 14.86 16.66 -14.02
C ILE A 37 16.26 16.12 -14.15
N LEU A 38 16.46 15.06 -14.94
CA LEU A 38 17.78 14.57 -15.34
C LEU A 38 18.12 15.08 -16.73
N ILE A 39 19.34 15.57 -16.89
CA ILE A 39 19.94 15.87 -18.20
C ILE A 39 21.10 14.90 -18.40
N ALA A 40 21.13 14.21 -19.53
CA ALA A 40 22.27 13.45 -20.00
C ALA A 40 22.76 14.05 -21.33
N GLU A 41 23.97 14.61 -21.32
CA GLU A 41 24.56 15.36 -22.42
C GLU A 41 26.08 15.31 -22.27
N ASP A 42 26.80 14.93 -23.31
CA ASP A 42 28.26 14.81 -23.26
C ASP A 42 28.98 16.16 -23.58
N ASP A 43 28.35 17.02 -24.39
CA ASP A 43 28.85 18.35 -24.64
C ASP A 43 28.77 19.24 -23.39
N ARG A 44 29.92 19.59 -22.82
CA ARG A 44 29.99 20.38 -21.60
C ARG A 44 29.36 21.77 -21.74
N MET A 45 29.55 22.43 -22.87
CA MET A 45 29.04 23.80 -23.07
C MET A 45 27.52 23.79 -23.14
N PHE A 46 26.97 22.88 -23.95
CA PHE A 46 25.54 22.73 -24.09
C PHE A 46 24.89 22.30 -22.78
N ARG A 47 25.50 21.38 -22.05
CA ARG A 47 25.05 20.91 -20.75
C ARG A 47 24.91 22.03 -19.72
N VAL A 48 25.94 22.91 -19.61
CA VAL A 48 25.92 24.06 -18.68
C VAL A 48 24.84 25.07 -19.05
N LEU A 49 24.68 25.37 -20.34
CA LEU A 49 23.63 26.28 -20.82
C LEU A 49 22.23 25.73 -20.53
N LEU A 50 22.03 24.45 -20.82
CA LEU A 50 20.73 23.78 -20.57
C LEU A 50 20.41 23.70 -19.08
N GLN A 51 21.41 23.38 -18.25
CA GLN A 51 21.26 23.38 -16.79
C GLN A 51 20.81 24.74 -16.27
N GLY A 52 21.54 25.80 -16.57
CA GLY A 52 21.22 27.16 -16.12
C GLY A 52 19.81 27.57 -16.56
N TRP A 53 19.47 27.31 -17.82
CA TRP A 53 18.17 27.62 -18.36
C TRP A 53 17.00 26.89 -17.65
N LEU A 54 17.20 25.63 -17.24
CA LEU A 54 16.20 24.83 -16.49
C LEU A 54 16.11 25.28 -15.02
N GLU A 55 17.24 25.55 -14.37
CA GLU A 55 17.27 26.03 -12.99
C GLU A 55 16.57 27.37 -12.83
N ASP A 56 16.73 28.29 -13.78
CA ASP A 56 16.03 29.58 -13.84
C ASP A 56 14.49 29.41 -13.95
N ARG A 57 14.04 28.27 -14.46
CA ARG A 57 12.62 27.94 -14.62
C ARG A 57 12.05 27.04 -13.51
N GLY A 58 12.80 26.88 -12.43
CA GLY A 58 12.35 26.17 -11.25
C GLY A 58 12.46 24.65 -11.33
N TYR A 59 13.36 24.12 -12.16
CA TYR A 59 13.75 22.72 -12.12
C TYR A 59 14.91 22.49 -11.14
N ARG A 60 14.94 21.29 -10.55
CA ARG A 60 16.11 20.79 -9.81
C ARG A 60 16.84 19.83 -10.73
N VAL A 61 17.95 20.26 -11.28
CA VAL A 61 18.67 19.54 -12.32
C VAL A 61 19.66 18.56 -11.73
N SER A 62 19.58 17.30 -12.18
CA SER A 62 20.61 16.28 -12.03
C SER A 62 21.33 16.11 -13.36
N ILE A 63 22.63 15.89 -13.34
CA ILE A 63 23.46 15.84 -14.56
C ILE A 63 24.11 14.47 -14.69
N ALA A 64 24.07 13.93 -15.90
CA ALA A 64 24.91 12.83 -16.38
C ALA A 64 25.76 13.32 -17.57
N GLU A 65 27.03 12.98 -17.57
CA GLU A 65 27.98 13.44 -18.60
C GLU A 65 28.16 12.44 -19.75
N ASN A 66 27.52 11.28 -19.62
CA ASN A 66 27.52 10.20 -20.61
C ASN A 66 26.35 9.25 -20.37
N GLY A 67 26.11 8.36 -21.32
CA GLY A 67 24.98 7.43 -21.26
C GLY A 67 25.10 6.39 -20.14
N GLN A 68 26.30 5.95 -19.78
CA GLN A 68 26.50 5.00 -18.70
C GLN A 68 26.10 5.61 -17.34
N GLN A 69 26.56 6.83 -17.07
CA GLN A 69 26.19 7.57 -15.85
C GLN A 69 24.68 7.85 -15.81
N ALA A 70 24.08 8.22 -16.94
CA ALA A 70 22.63 8.42 -17.03
C ALA A 70 21.87 7.15 -16.67
N TRP A 71 22.30 6.01 -17.21
CA TRP A 71 21.68 4.71 -16.92
C TRP A 71 21.78 4.34 -15.43
N GLU A 72 22.95 4.51 -14.80
CA GLU A 72 23.16 4.26 -13.37
C GLU A 72 22.25 5.12 -12.51
N MET A 73 22.16 6.43 -12.82
CA MET A 73 21.26 7.33 -12.10
C MET A 73 19.79 6.96 -12.25
N LEU A 74 19.39 6.51 -13.45
CA LEU A 74 17.99 6.15 -13.74
C LEU A 74 17.55 4.82 -13.09
N GLN A 75 18.46 4.01 -12.60
CA GLN A 75 18.13 2.80 -11.84
C GLN A 75 17.76 3.08 -10.38
N LEU A 76 18.07 4.25 -9.86
CA LEU A 76 17.76 4.62 -8.49
C LEU A 76 16.24 4.80 -8.30
N GLU A 77 15.72 4.39 -7.17
CA GLU A 77 14.28 4.53 -6.84
C GLU A 77 13.82 6.00 -6.87
N GLN A 78 14.69 6.92 -6.43
CA GLN A 78 14.40 8.36 -6.39
C GLN A 78 14.87 9.12 -7.64
N ALA A 79 15.18 8.41 -8.73
CA ALA A 79 15.59 9.06 -9.98
C ALA A 79 14.50 10.01 -10.51
N PRO A 80 14.88 11.14 -11.13
CA PRO A 80 13.95 12.06 -11.76
C PRO A 80 13.01 11.35 -12.75
N LYS A 81 11.74 11.73 -12.74
CA LYS A 81 10.74 11.19 -13.68
C LYS A 81 10.73 11.93 -15.02
N LEU A 82 11.26 13.15 -15.05
CA LEU A 82 11.44 13.96 -16.27
C LEU A 82 12.88 13.85 -16.68
N VAL A 83 13.13 13.46 -17.94
CA VAL A 83 14.47 13.09 -18.42
C VAL A 83 14.70 13.71 -19.79
N ILE A 84 15.85 14.35 -19.95
CA ILE A 84 16.38 14.82 -21.25
C ILE A 84 17.62 13.98 -21.53
N LEU A 85 17.65 13.30 -22.67
CA LEU A 85 18.78 12.50 -23.10
C LEU A 85 19.28 13.00 -24.48
N ASP A 86 20.56 13.22 -24.60
CA ASP A 86 21.15 13.36 -25.92
C ASP A 86 21.10 12.02 -26.66
N TRP A 87 20.91 12.08 -27.96
CA TRP A 87 20.87 10.91 -28.83
C TRP A 87 22.17 10.13 -28.82
N MET A 88 23.29 10.86 -29.00
CA MET A 88 24.62 10.29 -29.13
C MET A 88 25.46 10.64 -27.92
N MET A 89 25.76 9.64 -27.09
CA MET A 89 26.62 9.80 -25.91
C MET A 89 27.62 8.67 -25.81
N PRO A 90 28.81 8.91 -25.26
CA PRO A 90 29.74 7.83 -24.94
C PRO A 90 29.12 6.79 -23.99
N GLY A 91 29.43 5.52 -24.22
CA GLY A 91 28.99 4.38 -23.42
C GLY A 91 27.65 3.85 -23.90
N MET A 92 26.57 4.56 -23.66
CA MET A 92 25.20 4.14 -24.04
C MET A 92 24.49 5.28 -24.73
N SER A 93 23.85 5.01 -25.88
CA SER A 93 23.07 6.02 -26.58
C SER A 93 21.73 6.32 -25.91
N GLY A 94 21.15 7.50 -26.16
CA GLY A 94 19.82 7.86 -25.67
C GLY A 94 18.73 6.83 -26.02
N PRO A 95 18.63 6.38 -27.29
CA PRO A 95 17.69 5.31 -27.66
C PRO A 95 17.92 3.98 -26.96
N ASP A 96 19.18 3.61 -26.65
CA ASP A 96 19.46 2.37 -25.91
C ASP A 96 18.96 2.48 -24.46
N ILE A 97 19.16 3.63 -23.82
CA ILE A 97 18.62 3.91 -22.48
C ILE A 97 17.09 3.80 -22.51
N CYS A 98 16.43 4.37 -23.52
CA CYS A 98 14.97 4.26 -23.68
C CYS A 98 14.51 2.80 -23.73
N ARG A 99 15.13 1.98 -24.59
CA ARG A 99 14.78 0.55 -24.71
C ARG A 99 14.95 -0.20 -23.39
N HIS A 100 16.07 0.02 -22.70
CA HIS A 100 16.32 -0.63 -21.42
C HIS A 100 15.30 -0.19 -20.34
N LEU A 101 14.95 1.09 -20.27
CA LEU A 101 13.93 1.57 -19.33
C LEU A 101 12.54 1.01 -19.62
N ARG A 102 12.15 0.90 -20.89
CA ARG A 102 10.83 0.34 -21.26
C ARG A 102 10.75 -1.18 -21.12
N ALA A 103 11.86 -1.88 -21.20
CA ALA A 103 11.91 -3.33 -20.94
C ALA A 103 11.76 -3.68 -19.44
N ARG A 104 11.96 -2.73 -18.54
CA ARG A 104 11.86 -2.94 -17.08
C ARG A 104 10.47 -2.58 -16.57
N THR A 105 9.76 -3.56 -16.04
CA THR A 105 8.42 -3.40 -15.45
C THR A 105 8.44 -2.97 -13.98
N ASP A 106 9.61 -3.09 -13.33
CA ASP A 106 9.82 -2.73 -11.92
C ASP A 106 10.15 -1.24 -11.71
N LEU A 107 10.47 -0.51 -12.79
CA LEU A 107 10.75 0.91 -12.72
C LEU A 107 9.49 1.76 -12.94
N ARG A 108 9.37 2.84 -12.17
CA ARG A 108 8.32 3.85 -12.39
C ARG A 108 8.49 4.49 -13.76
N TYR A 109 7.37 4.81 -14.42
CA TYR A 109 7.37 5.50 -15.70
C TYR A 109 8.13 6.82 -15.63
N ARG A 110 8.91 7.10 -16.69
CA ARG A 110 9.64 8.36 -16.88
C ARG A 110 9.28 8.93 -18.24
N TYR A 111 9.03 10.23 -18.28
CA TYR A 111 8.90 10.97 -19.53
C TYR A 111 10.29 11.28 -20.05
N ILE A 112 10.59 10.82 -21.25
CA ILE A 112 11.92 10.92 -21.87
C ILE A 112 11.81 11.77 -23.11
N LEU A 113 12.52 12.90 -23.12
CA LEU A 113 12.74 13.78 -24.26
C LEU A 113 14.12 13.52 -24.84
N LEU A 114 14.20 13.03 -26.07
CA LEU A 114 15.45 12.87 -26.79
C LEU A 114 15.87 14.18 -27.47
N LEU A 115 17.12 14.59 -27.30
CA LEU A 115 17.75 15.65 -28.07
C LEU A 115 18.53 15.04 -29.22
N THR A 116 18.36 15.53 -30.45
CA THR A 116 19.02 14.96 -31.63
C THR A 116 19.57 16.05 -32.54
N ALA A 117 20.77 15.86 -33.07
CA ALA A 117 21.32 16.69 -34.16
C ALA A 117 20.81 16.23 -35.54
N ARG A 118 20.08 15.12 -35.59
CA ARG A 118 19.59 14.51 -36.82
C ARG A 118 18.16 14.96 -37.10
N SER A 119 17.94 15.50 -38.28
CA SER A 119 16.61 15.93 -38.77
C SER A 119 15.96 14.91 -39.70
N ASP A 120 16.60 13.74 -39.94
CA ASP A 120 16.06 12.72 -40.81
C ASP A 120 14.85 12.03 -40.16
N LYS A 121 13.76 11.88 -40.96
CA LYS A 121 12.52 11.27 -40.50
C LYS A 121 12.71 9.83 -39.99
N HIS A 122 13.67 9.09 -40.52
CA HIS A 122 13.96 7.72 -40.10
C HIS A 122 14.55 7.66 -38.68
N ASP A 123 15.44 8.59 -38.37
CA ASP A 123 16.03 8.65 -37.00
C ASP A 123 14.97 9.07 -35.96
N LEU A 124 14.05 9.97 -36.31
CA LEU A 124 12.96 10.39 -35.43
C LEU A 124 12.02 9.24 -35.09
N VAL A 125 11.62 8.44 -36.08
CA VAL A 125 10.79 7.25 -35.87
C VAL A 125 11.53 6.23 -34.99
N ALA A 126 12.81 5.99 -35.25
CA ALA A 126 13.62 5.05 -34.46
C ALA A 126 13.73 5.45 -32.98
N GLY A 127 13.78 6.75 -32.66
CA GLY A 127 13.81 7.26 -31.28
C GLY A 127 12.49 7.00 -30.55
N LEU A 128 11.36 7.25 -31.19
CA LEU A 128 10.04 6.99 -30.63
C LEU A 128 9.79 5.49 -30.49
N GLU A 129 10.17 4.68 -31.49
CA GLU A 129 10.09 3.22 -31.41
C GLU A 129 11.00 2.62 -30.32
N ALA A 130 12.12 3.29 -30.00
CA ALA A 130 12.97 2.93 -28.87
C ALA A 130 12.30 3.21 -27.52
N GLY A 131 11.16 3.94 -27.48
CA GLY A 131 10.40 4.22 -26.30
C GLY A 131 10.60 5.62 -25.70
N ALA A 132 11.15 6.56 -26.45
CA ALA A 132 11.09 7.97 -26.08
C ALA A 132 9.65 8.50 -26.21
N ASP A 133 9.30 9.45 -25.35
CA ASP A 133 7.97 10.06 -25.36
C ASP A 133 7.88 11.25 -26.33
N ASP A 134 9.01 11.89 -26.55
CA ASP A 134 9.13 13.01 -27.49
C ASP A 134 10.60 13.20 -27.91
N TYR A 135 10.80 14.02 -28.90
CA TYR A 135 12.15 14.41 -29.35
C TYR A 135 12.22 15.90 -29.67
N LEU A 136 13.45 16.44 -29.70
CA LEU A 136 13.71 17.83 -30.04
C LEU A 136 15.01 17.93 -30.82
N SER A 137 14.94 18.51 -32.04
CA SER A 137 16.11 18.62 -32.93
C SER A 137 16.98 19.81 -32.58
N LYS A 138 18.30 19.61 -32.44
CA LYS A 138 19.32 20.68 -32.27
C LYS A 138 19.63 21.33 -33.63
N PRO A 139 19.73 22.68 -33.73
CA PRO A 139 19.42 23.65 -32.67
C PRO A 139 17.92 23.86 -32.49
N PHE A 140 17.47 24.06 -31.24
CA PHE A 140 16.07 24.27 -30.90
C PHE A 140 15.84 25.61 -30.22
N ASP A 141 14.60 26.08 -30.31
CA ASP A 141 14.14 27.23 -29.54
C ASP A 141 13.88 26.83 -28.07
N ALA A 142 14.31 27.68 -27.15
CA ALA A 142 14.04 27.52 -25.73
C ALA A 142 12.54 27.46 -25.38
N LEU A 143 11.68 28.14 -26.17
CA LEU A 143 10.22 28.06 -26.00
C LEU A 143 9.67 26.69 -26.41
N GLU A 144 10.23 26.07 -27.47
CA GLU A 144 9.86 24.72 -27.88
C GLU A 144 10.22 23.70 -26.79
N LEU A 145 11.45 23.73 -26.28
CA LEU A 145 11.85 22.89 -25.16
C LEU A 145 10.90 23.05 -23.96
N HIS A 146 10.60 24.31 -23.59
CA HIS A 146 9.67 24.57 -22.48
C HIS A 146 8.28 23.96 -22.72
N ALA A 147 7.74 24.12 -23.91
CA ALA A 147 6.44 23.56 -24.26
C ALA A 147 6.41 22.02 -24.13
N ARG A 148 7.46 21.33 -24.62
CA ARG A 148 7.57 19.87 -24.52
C ARG A 148 7.72 19.38 -23.08
N LEU A 149 8.56 20.06 -22.28
CA LEU A 149 8.70 19.73 -20.85
C LEU A 149 7.40 19.97 -20.07
N LYS A 150 6.63 21.00 -20.43
CA LYS A 150 5.30 21.25 -19.85
C LYS A 150 4.32 20.13 -20.17
N VAL A 151 4.36 19.60 -21.41
CA VAL A 151 3.57 18.42 -21.79
C VAL A 151 4.02 17.20 -20.99
N GLY A 152 5.33 16.96 -20.90
CA GLY A 152 5.88 15.85 -20.11
C GLY A 152 5.47 15.89 -18.64
N ARG A 153 5.53 17.06 -18.00
CA ARG A 153 5.03 17.24 -16.63
C ARG A 153 3.55 16.88 -16.51
N ARG A 154 2.73 17.38 -17.44
CA ARG A 154 1.30 17.09 -17.43
C ARG A 154 1.02 15.59 -17.56
N ILE A 155 1.77 14.88 -18.38
CA ILE A 155 1.64 13.41 -18.54
C ILE A 155 2.01 12.71 -17.22
N LEU A 156 3.10 13.11 -16.59
CA LEU A 156 3.52 12.57 -15.30
C LEU A 156 2.49 12.83 -14.20
N ASP A 157 1.94 14.05 -14.11
CA ASP A 157 0.92 14.43 -13.15
C ASP A 157 -0.37 13.60 -13.35
N LEU A 158 -0.80 13.43 -14.61
CA LEU A 158 -1.98 12.62 -14.93
C LEU A 158 -1.78 11.15 -14.58
N GLN A 159 -0.59 10.62 -14.81
CA GLN A 159 -0.27 9.24 -14.46
C GLN A 159 -0.24 9.02 -12.94
N GLU A 160 0.31 9.98 -12.18
CA GLU A 160 0.28 9.93 -10.71
C GLU A 160 -1.16 9.98 -10.18
N GLN A 161 -1.99 10.84 -10.77
CA GLN A 161 -3.41 10.92 -10.42
C GLN A 161 -4.13 9.60 -10.73
N LEU A 162 -3.86 9.00 -11.88
CA LEU A 162 -4.45 7.72 -12.26
C LEU A 162 -4.06 6.60 -11.30
N LEU A 163 -2.78 6.49 -10.96
CA LEU A 163 -2.29 5.49 -10.00
C LEU A 163 -2.90 5.71 -8.61
N ALA A 164 -2.96 6.95 -8.13
CA ALA A 164 -3.57 7.29 -6.86
C ALA A 164 -5.08 6.98 -6.84
N ALA A 165 -5.80 7.28 -7.92
CA ALA A 165 -7.21 6.95 -8.05
C ALA A 165 -7.43 5.43 -8.10
N GLN A 166 -6.60 4.70 -8.81
CA GLN A 166 -6.66 3.24 -8.87
C GLN A 166 -6.40 2.60 -7.49
N GLU A 167 -5.43 3.12 -6.75
CA GLU A 167 -5.11 2.66 -5.40
C GLU A 167 -6.25 2.97 -4.41
N ALA A 168 -6.86 4.17 -4.51
CA ALA A 168 -8.02 4.56 -3.73
C ALA A 168 -9.23 3.64 -4.01
N LEU A 169 -9.54 3.38 -5.30
CA LEU A 169 -10.61 2.46 -5.68
C LEU A 169 -10.36 1.03 -5.19
N ARG A 170 -9.10 0.57 -5.28
CA ARG A 170 -8.73 -0.75 -4.75
C ARG A 170 -8.91 -0.83 -3.23
N PHE A 171 -8.52 0.24 -2.53
CA PHE A 171 -8.71 0.33 -1.08
C PHE A 171 -10.20 0.31 -0.73
N GLU A 172 -11.00 1.12 -1.39
CA GLU A 172 -12.47 1.19 -1.19
C GLU A 172 -13.15 -0.16 -1.48
N ALA A 173 -12.71 -0.87 -2.51
CA ALA A 173 -13.22 -2.20 -2.84
C ALA A 173 -12.85 -3.30 -1.83
N THR A 174 -11.76 -3.13 -1.07
CA THR A 174 -11.20 -4.17 -0.21
C THR A 174 -11.27 -3.86 1.29
N HIS A 175 -11.53 -2.61 1.68
CA HIS A 175 -11.55 -2.19 3.08
C HIS A 175 -12.93 -1.68 3.50
N ASP A 176 -13.22 -1.81 4.78
CA ASP A 176 -14.41 -1.22 5.40
C ASP A 176 -14.24 0.28 5.58
N SER A 177 -15.15 1.07 5.05
CA SER A 177 -15.06 2.53 5.01
C SER A 177 -15.10 3.19 6.40
N LEU A 178 -15.66 2.52 7.40
CA LEU A 178 -15.75 3.03 8.76
C LEU A 178 -14.47 2.76 9.57
N THR A 179 -13.97 1.53 9.50
CA THR A 179 -12.92 1.03 10.38
C THR A 179 -11.55 0.98 9.74
N GLY A 180 -11.47 1.01 8.40
CA GLY A 180 -10.23 0.94 7.64
C GLY A 180 -9.54 -0.43 7.62
N VAL A 181 -10.10 -1.47 8.24
CA VAL A 181 -9.65 -2.85 8.11
C VAL A 181 -10.29 -3.50 6.89
N TRP A 182 -9.91 -4.73 6.53
CA TRP A 182 -10.50 -5.43 5.40
C TRP A 182 -12.02 -5.53 5.53
N ASN A 183 -12.76 -5.40 4.43
CA ASN A 183 -14.20 -5.66 4.44
C ASN A 183 -14.49 -7.16 4.40
N GLY A 184 -15.75 -7.55 4.68
CA GLY A 184 -16.16 -8.94 4.78
C GLY A 184 -15.87 -9.79 3.53
N ALA A 185 -16.05 -9.21 2.33
CA ALA A 185 -15.77 -9.92 1.09
C ALA A 185 -14.27 -10.14 0.87
N ALA A 186 -13.46 -9.11 1.12
CA ALA A 186 -12.02 -9.17 0.91
C ALA A 186 -11.31 -10.06 1.94
N ILE A 187 -11.73 -10.06 3.22
CA ILE A 187 -11.14 -10.94 4.23
C ILE A 187 -11.50 -12.42 3.97
N MET A 188 -12.67 -12.71 3.45
CA MET A 188 -13.04 -14.06 3.05
C MET A 188 -12.23 -14.56 1.85
N GLN A 189 -12.01 -13.71 0.85
CA GLN A 189 -11.11 -14.05 -0.27
C GLN A 189 -9.65 -14.21 0.20
N ALA A 190 -9.21 -13.45 1.18
CA ALA A 190 -7.90 -13.62 1.79
C ALA A 190 -7.80 -14.96 2.52
N LEU A 191 -8.85 -15.37 3.25
CA LEU A 191 -8.91 -16.66 3.91
C LEU A 191 -8.77 -17.81 2.92
N ASP A 192 -9.50 -17.77 1.79
CA ASP A 192 -9.38 -18.80 0.74
C ASP A 192 -7.92 -18.92 0.24
N ARG A 193 -7.26 -17.79 -0.03
CA ARG A 193 -5.85 -17.78 -0.45
C ARG A 193 -4.88 -18.30 0.61
N GLU A 194 -5.11 -17.95 1.88
CA GLU A 194 -4.26 -18.44 2.99
C GLU A 194 -4.43 -19.93 3.24
N ILE A 195 -5.64 -20.49 3.06
CA ILE A 195 -5.89 -21.94 3.08
C ILE A 195 -5.08 -22.65 2.00
N GLU A 196 -5.16 -22.16 0.75
CA GLU A 196 -4.39 -22.74 -0.36
C GLU A 196 -2.88 -22.62 -0.15
N ARG A 197 -2.42 -21.48 0.38
CA ARG A 197 -1.03 -21.25 0.70
C ARG A 197 -0.53 -22.21 1.79
N ALA A 198 -1.28 -22.29 2.90
CA ALA A 198 -0.94 -23.14 4.03
C ALA A 198 -0.94 -24.64 3.63
N ALA A 199 -1.89 -25.05 2.78
CA ALA A 199 -1.93 -26.42 2.25
C ALA A 199 -0.70 -26.75 1.39
N ARG A 200 -0.25 -25.83 0.53
CA ARG A 200 0.97 -26.02 -0.29
C ARG A 200 2.25 -26.04 0.54
N MET A 201 2.32 -25.20 1.56
CA MET A 201 3.51 -25.04 2.39
C MET A 201 3.53 -25.95 3.61
N HIS A 202 2.47 -26.77 3.82
CA HIS A 202 2.30 -27.62 5.00
C HIS A 202 2.45 -26.83 6.30
N THR A 203 1.78 -25.66 6.36
CA THR A 203 1.81 -24.77 7.51
C THR A 203 0.43 -24.70 8.17
N ALA A 204 0.41 -24.13 9.35
CA ALA A 204 -0.82 -23.92 10.09
C ALA A 204 -1.52 -22.59 9.70
N LEU A 205 -2.82 -22.51 10.00
CA LEU A 205 -3.61 -21.29 9.85
C LEU A 205 -4.56 -21.19 11.06
N GLY A 206 -4.46 -20.08 11.78
CA GLY A 206 -5.40 -19.70 12.82
C GLY A 206 -6.46 -18.74 12.29
N VAL A 207 -7.69 -18.93 12.74
CA VAL A 207 -8.84 -18.06 12.44
C VAL A 207 -9.52 -17.68 13.74
N MET A 208 -9.87 -16.40 13.90
CA MET A 208 -10.63 -15.91 15.06
C MET A 208 -11.87 -15.17 14.55
N MET A 209 -13.04 -15.53 15.10
CA MET A 209 -14.28 -14.76 14.95
C MET A 209 -14.52 -13.98 16.24
N LEU A 210 -14.76 -12.68 16.13
CA LEU A 210 -14.94 -11.75 17.24
C LEU A 210 -16.25 -10.99 17.08
N ASP A 211 -16.91 -10.74 18.22
CA ASP A 211 -18.10 -9.90 18.28
C ASP A 211 -18.03 -8.98 19.51
N LEU A 212 -18.34 -7.71 19.32
CA LEU A 212 -18.34 -6.72 20.39
C LEU A 212 -19.58 -6.90 21.29
N ASP A 213 -19.34 -7.26 22.54
CA ASP A 213 -20.40 -7.57 23.50
C ASP A 213 -21.30 -6.36 23.77
N ASN A 214 -22.62 -6.56 23.64
CA ASN A 214 -23.62 -5.53 23.90
C ASN A 214 -23.46 -4.24 23.06
N PHE A 215 -22.90 -4.32 21.87
CA PHE A 215 -22.68 -3.14 21.01
C PHE A 215 -23.98 -2.41 20.70
N LYS A 216 -25.10 -3.11 20.52
CA LYS A 216 -26.42 -2.49 20.36
C LYS A 216 -26.76 -1.56 21.52
N GLN A 217 -26.42 -1.94 22.76
CA GLN A 217 -26.68 -1.09 23.94
C GLN A 217 -25.84 0.20 23.89
N VAL A 218 -24.62 0.15 23.37
CA VAL A 218 -23.80 1.36 23.13
C VAL A 218 -24.51 2.30 22.18
N ASN A 219 -25.04 1.79 21.07
CA ASN A 219 -25.81 2.60 20.12
C ASN A 219 -27.10 3.16 20.73
N ASP A 220 -27.85 2.35 21.47
CA ASP A 220 -29.12 2.75 22.08
C ASP A 220 -28.94 3.83 23.15
N VAL A 221 -27.85 3.80 23.92
CA VAL A 221 -27.55 4.75 25.01
C VAL A 221 -26.81 5.99 24.53
N HIS A 222 -25.84 5.84 23.63
CA HIS A 222 -24.91 6.90 23.26
C HIS A 222 -25.06 7.39 21.81
N GLY A 223 -25.92 6.73 21.04
CA GLY A 223 -26.15 7.05 19.63
C GLY A 223 -25.14 6.38 18.68
N HIS A 224 -25.51 6.32 17.40
CA HIS A 224 -24.70 5.65 16.36
C HIS A 224 -23.31 6.25 16.16
N LEU A 225 -23.14 7.57 16.36
CA LEU A 225 -21.82 8.20 16.23
C LEU A 225 -20.83 7.67 17.27
N ALA A 226 -21.28 7.48 18.52
CA ALA A 226 -20.45 6.88 19.56
C ALA A 226 -20.17 5.40 19.27
N GLY A 227 -21.14 4.66 18.72
CA GLY A 227 -20.93 3.30 18.23
C GLY A 227 -19.89 3.22 17.12
N ASP A 228 -19.92 4.14 16.17
CA ASP A 228 -18.91 4.24 15.12
C ASP A 228 -17.49 4.50 15.66
N GLU A 229 -17.37 5.35 16.68
CA GLU A 229 -16.09 5.59 17.37
C GLU A 229 -15.59 4.34 18.09
N VAL A 230 -16.49 3.57 18.71
CA VAL A 230 -16.18 2.28 19.33
C VAL A 230 -15.70 1.26 18.30
N LEU A 231 -16.37 1.14 17.15
CA LEU A 231 -15.96 0.25 16.06
C LEU A 231 -14.57 0.63 15.53
N ARG A 232 -14.31 1.92 15.28
CA ARG A 232 -13.00 2.40 14.84
C ARG A 232 -11.89 2.09 15.87
N ALA A 233 -12.17 2.34 17.14
CA ALA A 233 -11.22 2.09 18.21
C ALA A 233 -10.93 0.60 18.37
N SER A 234 -11.94 -0.25 18.33
CA SER A 234 -11.81 -1.70 18.42
C SER A 234 -11.01 -2.26 17.25
N ALA A 235 -11.31 -1.87 16.02
CA ALA A 235 -10.57 -2.29 14.83
C ALA A 235 -9.09 -1.89 14.88
N ARG A 236 -8.80 -0.65 15.32
CA ARG A 236 -7.42 -0.18 15.49
C ARG A 236 -6.67 -1.00 16.53
N ARG A 237 -7.29 -1.29 17.69
CA ARG A 237 -6.68 -2.12 18.74
C ARG A 237 -6.38 -3.53 18.26
N MET A 238 -7.31 -4.14 17.53
CA MET A 238 -7.07 -5.45 16.89
C MET A 238 -5.86 -5.41 15.97
N ALA A 239 -5.77 -4.38 15.11
CA ALA A 239 -4.66 -4.22 14.17
C ALA A 239 -3.30 -3.95 14.88
N GLU A 240 -3.30 -3.35 16.06
CA GLU A 240 -2.10 -3.11 16.89
C GLU A 240 -1.62 -4.38 17.60
N GLU A 241 -2.51 -5.35 17.90
CA GLU A 241 -2.21 -6.59 18.63
C GLU A 241 -1.85 -7.77 17.73
N VAL A 242 -2.05 -7.65 16.42
CA VAL A 242 -1.70 -8.68 15.45
C VAL A 242 -0.34 -8.43 14.80
N ARG A 243 0.22 -9.46 14.16
CA ARG A 243 1.51 -9.37 13.45
C ARG A 243 1.31 -8.69 12.09
N VAL A 244 2.41 -8.22 11.48
CA VAL A 244 2.38 -7.53 10.17
C VAL A 244 1.73 -8.37 9.05
N TYR A 245 1.84 -9.68 9.12
CA TYR A 245 1.29 -10.62 8.12
C TYR A 245 -0.06 -11.23 8.51
N ASP A 246 -0.57 -10.92 9.72
CA ASP A 246 -1.93 -11.28 10.12
C ASP A 246 -2.91 -10.27 9.50
N LEU A 247 -4.12 -10.70 9.25
CA LEU A 247 -5.15 -9.88 8.62
C LEU A 247 -6.33 -9.69 9.56
N VAL A 248 -6.83 -8.45 9.62
CA VAL A 248 -8.03 -8.10 10.38
C VAL A 248 -9.07 -7.57 9.40
N GLY A 249 -10.29 -8.10 9.47
CA GLY A 249 -11.41 -7.64 8.64
C GLY A 249 -12.68 -7.50 9.44
N ARG A 250 -13.52 -6.54 9.04
CA ARG A 250 -14.88 -6.40 9.55
C ARG A 250 -15.80 -7.31 8.74
N TYR A 251 -16.27 -8.38 9.39
CA TYR A 251 -17.08 -9.42 8.73
C TYR A 251 -18.52 -8.94 8.50
N GLY A 252 -19.09 -8.20 9.47
CA GLY A 252 -20.41 -7.58 9.36
C GLY A 252 -20.81 -6.90 10.68
N GLY A 253 -21.56 -5.80 10.64
CA GLY A 253 -22.03 -5.14 11.86
C GLY A 253 -20.93 -4.84 12.89
N GLU A 254 -20.97 -5.52 14.01
CA GLU A 254 -19.99 -5.51 15.11
C GLU A 254 -19.06 -6.72 15.12
N GLU A 255 -19.09 -7.54 14.06
CA GLU A 255 -18.32 -8.78 13.95
C GLU A 255 -17.03 -8.56 13.15
N PHE A 256 -15.94 -9.16 13.63
CA PHE A 256 -14.62 -9.09 13.02
C PHE A 256 -14.04 -10.49 12.82
N LEU A 257 -13.25 -10.64 11.76
CA LEU A 257 -12.50 -11.85 11.44
C LEU A 257 -11.01 -11.55 11.45
N VAL A 258 -10.23 -12.37 12.16
CA VAL A 258 -8.76 -12.27 12.17
C VAL A 258 -8.18 -13.56 11.60
N LEU A 259 -7.25 -13.39 10.65
CA LEU A 259 -6.48 -14.50 10.08
C LEU A 259 -5.05 -14.43 10.60
N ALA A 260 -4.55 -15.52 11.16
CA ALA A 260 -3.22 -15.66 11.75
C ALA A 260 -2.44 -16.81 11.09
N PRO A 261 -1.80 -16.58 9.91
CA PRO A 261 -0.99 -17.58 9.24
C PRO A 261 0.15 -18.11 10.11
N GLY A 262 0.34 -19.43 10.13
CA GLY A 262 1.37 -20.08 10.95
C GLY A 262 1.11 -20.08 12.46
N CYS A 263 -0.11 -19.74 12.91
CA CYS A 263 -0.46 -19.61 14.32
C CYS A 263 -1.60 -20.56 14.69
N ILE A 264 -1.38 -21.43 15.68
CA ILE A 264 -2.40 -22.34 16.23
C ILE A 264 -2.22 -22.54 17.73
N SER A 265 -3.19 -23.24 18.35
CA SER A 265 -3.13 -23.68 19.75
C SER A 265 -2.79 -22.56 20.71
N SER A 266 -1.85 -22.77 21.61
CA SER A 266 -1.52 -21.81 22.67
C SER A 266 -1.09 -20.43 22.14
N ALA A 267 -0.45 -20.34 21.01
CA ALA A 267 -0.05 -19.05 20.40
C ALA A 267 -1.27 -18.28 19.89
N LEU A 268 -2.23 -18.97 19.29
CA LEU A 268 -3.48 -18.36 18.81
C LEU A 268 -4.33 -17.91 20.02
N GLN A 269 -4.42 -18.73 21.06
CA GLN A 269 -5.11 -18.39 22.31
C GLN A 269 -4.50 -17.14 22.98
N GLN A 270 -3.17 -17.07 23.08
CA GLN A 270 -2.49 -15.91 23.65
C GLN A 270 -2.72 -14.63 22.83
N GLN A 271 -2.75 -14.75 21.50
CA GLN A 271 -3.01 -13.61 20.62
C GLN A 271 -4.47 -13.13 20.79
N ALA A 272 -5.43 -14.05 20.83
CA ALA A 272 -6.83 -13.73 21.07
C ALA A 272 -7.05 -13.05 22.43
N GLU A 273 -6.39 -13.53 23.49
CA GLU A 273 -6.46 -12.92 24.84
C GLU A 273 -5.86 -11.50 24.87
N ARG A 274 -4.77 -11.25 24.15
CA ARG A 274 -4.24 -9.88 24.03
C ARG A 274 -5.24 -8.95 23.34
N ILE A 275 -5.82 -9.39 22.23
CA ILE A 275 -6.86 -8.64 21.51
C ILE A 275 -8.05 -8.36 22.44
N ARG A 276 -8.57 -9.38 23.13
CA ARG A 276 -9.70 -9.25 24.07
C ARG A 276 -9.42 -8.23 25.16
N THR A 277 -8.24 -8.31 25.76
CA THR A 277 -7.81 -7.40 26.85
C THR A 277 -7.66 -5.97 26.35
N SER A 278 -7.07 -5.78 25.18
CA SER A 278 -6.91 -4.47 24.54
C SER A 278 -8.26 -3.83 24.20
N ILE A 279 -9.22 -4.62 23.69
CA ILE A 279 -10.59 -4.14 23.41
C ILE A 279 -11.29 -3.70 24.71
N ALA A 280 -11.11 -4.44 25.82
CA ALA A 280 -11.76 -4.16 27.08
C ALA A 280 -11.26 -2.90 27.81
N GLU A 281 -10.15 -2.29 27.36
CA GLU A 281 -9.70 -1.00 27.87
C GLU A 281 -10.70 0.12 27.55
N PRO A 282 -10.86 1.13 28.40
CA PRO A 282 -11.78 2.23 28.15
C PRO A 282 -11.45 2.95 26.83
N ILE A 283 -12.51 3.28 26.05
CA ILE A 283 -12.41 4.03 24.81
C ILE A 283 -12.83 5.49 25.09
N ASN A 284 -11.95 6.43 24.75
CA ASN A 284 -12.29 7.85 24.82
C ASN A 284 -13.09 8.22 23.58
N SER A 285 -14.36 8.58 23.77
CA SER A 285 -15.30 8.98 22.72
C SER A 285 -15.77 10.43 22.88
N SER A 286 -16.47 10.94 21.88
CA SER A 286 -17.09 12.28 21.91
C SER A 286 -18.11 12.47 23.05
N VAL A 287 -18.65 11.38 23.59
CA VAL A 287 -19.62 11.38 24.68
C VAL A 287 -19.02 10.95 26.03
N GLY A 288 -17.70 10.79 26.10
CA GLY A 288 -16.96 10.35 27.30
C GLY A 288 -16.38 8.96 27.17
N MET A 289 -16.01 8.37 28.31
CA MET A 289 -15.37 7.05 28.36
C MET A 289 -16.39 5.92 28.21
N ILE A 290 -16.26 5.13 27.14
CA ILE A 290 -17.08 3.95 26.90
C ILE A 290 -16.25 2.68 27.18
N ARG A 291 -16.85 1.70 27.85
CA ARG A 291 -16.28 0.38 28.05
C ARG A 291 -17.07 -0.64 27.24
N ILE A 292 -16.35 -1.45 26.49
CA ILE A 292 -16.90 -2.55 25.72
C ILE A 292 -15.98 -3.76 25.87
N SER A 293 -16.50 -4.96 25.73
CA SER A 293 -15.71 -6.19 25.67
C SER A 293 -15.97 -6.93 24.36
N ALA A 294 -15.24 -7.99 24.11
CA ALA A 294 -15.47 -8.86 22.95
C ALA A 294 -15.50 -10.33 23.37
N SER A 295 -16.40 -11.07 22.75
CA SER A 295 -16.42 -12.53 22.76
C SER A 295 -15.67 -13.04 21.54
N ILE A 296 -14.75 -13.97 21.73
CA ILE A 296 -13.85 -14.44 20.68
C ILE A 296 -13.93 -15.96 20.57
N GLY A 297 -14.19 -16.45 19.37
CA GLY A 297 -14.04 -17.87 19.04
C GLY A 297 -12.81 -18.06 18.16
N ILE A 298 -11.98 -19.03 18.50
CA ILE A 298 -10.77 -19.33 17.74
C ILE A 298 -10.81 -20.74 17.18
N VAL A 299 -10.16 -20.96 16.05
CA VAL A 299 -9.91 -22.29 15.49
C VAL A 299 -8.55 -22.32 14.82
N GLY A 300 -7.75 -23.35 15.09
CA GLY A 300 -6.48 -23.62 14.44
C GLY A 300 -6.58 -24.84 13.53
N ALA A 301 -5.99 -24.76 12.35
CA ALA A 301 -5.92 -25.87 11.40
C ALA A 301 -4.49 -26.09 10.93
N GLU A 302 -4.00 -27.33 11.02
CA GLU A 302 -2.81 -27.77 10.31
C GLU A 302 -3.24 -28.28 8.92
N LEU A 303 -2.76 -27.61 7.87
CA LEU A 303 -3.20 -27.88 6.51
C LEU A 303 -2.16 -28.69 5.75
N GLY A 304 -2.58 -29.82 5.16
CA GLY A 304 -1.77 -30.67 4.27
C GLY A 304 -2.34 -30.70 2.85
N GLN A 305 -1.60 -31.29 1.91
CA GLN A 305 -1.96 -31.32 0.47
C GLN A 305 -3.33 -31.93 0.13
N HIS A 306 -3.94 -32.69 1.04
CA HIS A 306 -5.25 -33.31 0.87
C HIS A 306 -6.30 -32.75 1.82
N SER A 307 -6.04 -31.58 2.42
CA SER A 307 -7.01 -30.96 3.31
C SER A 307 -8.19 -30.41 2.49
N LEU A 308 -9.39 -30.96 2.72
CA LEU A 308 -10.64 -30.50 2.09
C LEU A 308 -11.29 -29.34 2.87
N LEU A 309 -10.54 -28.72 3.78
CA LEU A 309 -11.05 -27.59 4.55
C LEU A 309 -11.27 -26.38 3.63
N ASN A 310 -12.42 -25.76 3.76
CA ASN A 310 -12.75 -24.52 3.07
C ASN A 310 -12.98 -23.37 4.09
N SER A 311 -12.97 -22.16 3.60
CA SER A 311 -13.12 -20.95 4.42
C SER A 311 -14.40 -20.95 5.24
N ARG A 312 -15.52 -21.43 4.66
CA ARG A 312 -16.82 -21.47 5.35
C ARG A 312 -16.80 -22.40 6.56
N ALA A 313 -16.12 -23.56 6.44
CA ALA A 313 -16.02 -24.51 7.55
C ALA A 313 -15.20 -23.92 8.71
N LEU A 314 -14.07 -23.27 8.42
CA LEU A 314 -13.25 -22.62 9.45
C LEU A 314 -14.01 -21.49 10.15
N VAL A 315 -14.64 -20.61 9.38
CA VAL A 315 -15.46 -19.52 9.93
C VAL A 315 -16.61 -20.07 10.76
N HIS A 316 -17.29 -21.11 10.31
CA HIS A 316 -18.38 -21.72 11.06
C HIS A 316 -17.93 -22.26 12.43
N VAL A 317 -16.78 -22.95 12.48
CA VAL A 317 -16.25 -23.47 13.76
C VAL A 317 -15.85 -22.34 14.69
N ALA A 318 -15.20 -21.30 14.18
CA ALA A 318 -14.85 -20.11 14.95
C ALA A 318 -16.10 -19.37 15.45
N ASP A 319 -17.14 -19.24 14.63
CA ASP A 319 -18.42 -18.64 14.99
C ASP A 319 -19.14 -19.42 16.11
N GLN A 320 -19.19 -20.76 16.01
CA GLN A 320 -19.74 -21.60 17.08
C GLN A 320 -18.99 -21.41 18.40
N ALA A 321 -17.66 -21.34 18.37
CA ALA A 321 -16.84 -21.05 19.55
C ALA A 321 -17.12 -19.65 20.12
N MET A 322 -17.24 -18.63 19.27
CA MET A 322 -17.63 -17.27 19.69
C MET A 322 -19.02 -17.26 20.35
N TYR A 323 -19.99 -18.01 19.80
CA TYR A 323 -21.29 -18.14 20.42
C TYR A 323 -21.21 -18.81 21.80
N GLN A 324 -20.33 -19.80 21.97
CA GLN A 324 -20.06 -20.40 23.30
C GLN A 324 -19.47 -19.36 24.25
N ALA A 325 -18.52 -18.50 23.79
CA ALA A 325 -17.98 -17.40 24.57
C ALA A 325 -19.09 -16.46 25.08
N LYS A 326 -20.03 -16.09 24.21
CA LYS A 326 -21.19 -15.27 24.56
C LYS A 326 -22.10 -15.96 25.60
N SER A 327 -22.40 -17.26 25.43
CA SER A 327 -23.27 -18.03 26.34
C SER A 327 -22.67 -18.27 27.72
N LYS A 328 -21.34 -18.40 27.81
CA LYS A 328 -20.60 -18.60 29.08
C LYS A 328 -20.32 -17.30 29.85
N GLY A 329 -20.91 -16.18 29.44
CA GLY A 329 -20.83 -14.91 30.19
C GLY A 329 -20.03 -13.82 29.51
N LYS A 330 -19.75 -13.96 28.20
CA LYS A 330 -19.05 -12.94 27.37
C LYS A 330 -17.62 -12.64 27.81
N ASN A 331 -16.95 -11.67 27.15
CA ASN A 331 -15.60 -11.19 27.46
C ASN A 331 -14.60 -12.33 27.69
N ARG A 332 -14.53 -13.27 26.76
CA ARG A 332 -13.66 -14.45 26.83
C ARG A 332 -13.31 -14.99 25.45
N VAL A 333 -12.33 -15.87 25.45
CA VAL A 333 -11.93 -16.66 24.29
C VAL A 333 -12.36 -18.11 24.49
N GLU A 334 -12.97 -18.71 23.49
CA GLU A 334 -13.28 -20.14 23.44
C GLU A 334 -12.71 -20.75 22.16
N GLU A 335 -12.22 -21.99 22.26
CA GLU A 335 -11.62 -22.70 21.13
C GLU A 335 -12.59 -23.70 20.53
N GLY A 336 -12.76 -23.63 19.21
CA GLY A 336 -13.53 -24.59 18.42
C GLY A 336 -12.65 -25.73 17.94
N MET A 337 -13.20 -26.92 17.92
CA MET A 337 -12.53 -28.11 17.41
C MET A 337 -13.01 -28.44 16.00
N LEU A 338 -12.08 -28.65 15.08
CA LEU A 338 -12.37 -29.22 13.78
C LEU A 338 -12.65 -30.71 13.98
N GLU A 339 -13.86 -31.16 13.65
CA GLU A 339 -14.10 -32.59 13.61
C GLU A 339 -13.18 -33.24 12.56
N PRO A 340 -12.50 -34.35 12.88
CA PRO A 340 -11.76 -35.09 11.88
C PRO A 340 -12.75 -35.57 10.82
N MET A 341 -12.59 -35.08 9.58
CA MET A 341 -13.41 -35.58 8.47
C MET A 341 -13.23 -37.10 8.37
N ARG A 342 -14.32 -37.83 8.60
CA ARG A 342 -14.34 -39.27 8.31
C ARG A 342 -14.19 -39.43 6.79
N VAL A 343 -13.07 -40.00 6.37
CA VAL A 343 -12.79 -40.42 4.99
C VAL A 343 -13.76 -41.55 4.59
#